data_a94276ade168391c2675ea80d7d25872
#
_entry.id   a94276ade168391c2675ea80d7d25872
#
_cell.length_a   1.000
_cell.length_b   1.000
_cell.length_c   1.000
_cell.angle_alpha   90.00
_cell.angle_beta   90.00
_cell.angle_gamma   90.00
#
_symmetry.space_group_name_H-M   'P 1'
#
loop_
_entity.id
_entity.type
_entity.pdbx_description
1 polymer ?
#
loop_
_entity_poly.entity_id
_entity_poly.type
_entity_poly.pdbx_seq_one_letter_code
_entity_poly.pdbx_strand_id
1 'polypeptide(L)'
;MTSLILYTPAGVLAKAAPLKLAAKRLTKLGFDVAIDAAALEKHQRFAGDDALRLEAIHRVARAQPGVALATRGGYGLTRLLDRIDWSLLARSVEAGTRWVGYSDLTALQMGLLAHTKAPTWWGPLACDDFGRDELDEVTPDCFAEAMTGALEAVGFRTEAGFDGLDTRGLMWGGNLAMLCSLLGTPHWPKVRGGVLMLEDVAEHPYRVERMLLQLHQAGVLASQKAIVLGAFSDWKKSPLDRGYNLKTVVAHLRSLVDVPILTGFPFGHVPTKVTVPFGVKGHLVVQGRDVFLGWDEDHAHSHHDHGEHGHDHAGHAHHEH
;
A
#
# COMPACT_ATOMS: atom_id res chain seq x y z
N MET A 1 4.82 -5.72 -24.04
CA MET A 1 5.53 -5.49 -22.75
C MET A 1 4.80 -4.40 -22.00
N THR A 2 4.60 -4.57 -20.71
CA THR A 2 3.98 -3.55 -19.85
C THR A 2 4.98 -2.41 -19.62
N SER A 3 4.58 -1.15 -19.91
CA SER A 3 5.41 0.02 -19.65
C SER A 3 5.57 0.27 -18.16
N LEU A 4 6.79 0.60 -17.72
CA LEU A 4 7.11 0.85 -16.33
C LEU A 4 7.96 2.10 -16.20
N ILE A 5 7.56 3.04 -15.34
CA ILE A 5 8.37 4.24 -15.03
C ILE A 5 8.89 4.16 -13.61
N LEU A 6 10.23 4.29 -13.46
CA LEU A 6 10.91 4.46 -12.18
C LEU A 6 10.97 5.94 -11.82
N TYR A 7 10.42 6.33 -10.66
CA TYR A 7 10.38 7.73 -10.21
C TYR A 7 10.78 7.85 -8.73
N THR A 8 11.30 8.99 -8.33
CA THR A 8 11.82 9.22 -6.96
C THR A 8 11.06 10.35 -6.28
N PRO A 9 9.91 10.06 -5.61
CA PRO A 9 9.07 11.11 -5.06
C PRO A 9 9.46 11.58 -3.65
N ALA A 10 10.36 10.87 -2.96
CA ALA A 10 10.64 11.06 -1.54
C ALA A 10 12.14 11.26 -1.25
N GLY A 11 12.80 10.25 -0.72
CA GLY A 11 14.21 10.32 -0.31
C GLY A 11 15.19 10.30 -1.48
N VAL A 12 16.33 10.98 -1.31
CA VAL A 12 17.40 11.04 -2.29
C VAL A 12 18.04 9.68 -2.55
N LEU A 13 18.38 9.36 -3.79
CA LEU A 13 19.25 8.25 -4.13
C LEU A 13 20.73 8.64 -3.92
N ALA A 14 21.42 7.95 -3.03
CA ALA A 14 22.83 8.23 -2.75
C ALA A 14 23.71 8.00 -3.99
N LYS A 15 23.42 6.92 -4.74
CA LYS A 15 24.16 6.47 -5.93
C LYS A 15 23.19 6.08 -7.06
N ALA A 16 23.66 6.23 -8.31
CA ALA A 16 22.89 5.81 -9.48
C ALA A 16 22.95 4.29 -9.76
N ALA A 17 23.93 3.59 -9.20
CA ALA A 17 24.16 2.15 -9.50
C ALA A 17 22.96 1.26 -9.15
N PRO A 18 22.32 1.37 -7.95
CA PRO A 18 21.12 0.59 -7.64
C PRO A 18 19.97 0.84 -8.62
N LEU A 19 19.77 2.08 -9.06
CA LEU A 19 18.72 2.44 -10.02
C LEU A 19 18.97 1.76 -11.38
N LYS A 20 20.21 1.81 -11.88
CA LYS A 20 20.59 1.15 -13.14
C LYS A 20 20.43 -0.36 -13.06
N LEU A 21 20.81 -0.96 -11.92
CA LEU A 21 20.68 -2.40 -11.69
C LEU A 21 19.20 -2.81 -11.64
N ALA A 22 18.39 -2.04 -10.93
CA ALA A 22 16.93 -2.25 -10.87
C ALA A 22 16.30 -2.19 -12.26
N ALA A 23 16.59 -1.14 -13.04
CA ALA A 23 16.08 -1.00 -14.40
C ALA A 23 16.47 -2.22 -15.27
N LYS A 24 17.73 -2.65 -15.23
CA LYS A 24 18.20 -3.83 -15.96
C LYS A 24 17.45 -5.11 -15.57
N ARG A 25 17.19 -5.32 -14.28
CA ARG A 25 16.47 -6.51 -13.76
C ARG A 25 15.00 -6.48 -14.15
N LEU A 26 14.33 -5.34 -14.01
CA LEU A 26 12.95 -5.15 -14.42
C LEU A 26 12.76 -5.35 -15.94
N THR A 27 13.72 -4.88 -16.75
CA THR A 27 13.68 -5.17 -18.20
C THR A 27 13.80 -6.68 -18.48
N LYS A 28 14.64 -7.41 -17.72
CA LYS A 28 14.73 -8.88 -17.83
C LYS A 28 13.45 -9.60 -17.41
N LEU A 29 12.68 -9.02 -16.50
CA LEU A 29 11.36 -9.51 -16.09
C LEU A 29 10.25 -9.21 -17.13
N GLY A 30 10.57 -8.58 -18.26
CA GLY A 30 9.63 -8.34 -19.35
C GLY A 30 8.94 -6.98 -19.33
N PHE A 31 9.43 -6.01 -18.55
CA PHE A 31 8.89 -4.63 -18.54
C PHE A 31 9.65 -3.74 -19.53
N ASP A 32 8.93 -2.80 -20.15
CA ASP A 32 9.52 -1.67 -20.89
C ASP A 32 9.80 -0.53 -19.91
N VAL A 33 11.07 -0.42 -19.48
CA VAL A 33 11.46 0.41 -18.34
C VAL A 33 11.98 1.77 -18.78
N ALA A 34 11.32 2.82 -18.32
CA ALA A 34 11.80 4.20 -18.39
C ALA A 34 12.16 4.72 -16.98
N ILE A 35 13.09 5.66 -16.93
CA ILE A 35 13.50 6.34 -15.71
C ILE A 35 13.08 7.81 -15.82
N ASP A 36 12.36 8.31 -14.80
CA ASP A 36 11.96 9.72 -14.73
C ASP A 36 13.18 10.64 -14.74
N ALA A 37 13.10 11.75 -15.47
CA ALA A 37 14.23 12.67 -15.66
C ALA A 37 14.78 13.23 -14.34
N ALA A 38 13.94 13.36 -13.30
CA ALA A 38 14.33 13.87 -11.99
C ALA A 38 14.76 12.77 -10.99
N ALA A 39 14.83 11.50 -11.40
CA ALA A 39 15.03 10.38 -10.47
C ALA A 39 16.35 10.44 -9.68
N LEU A 40 17.36 11.13 -10.17
CA LEU A 40 18.69 11.28 -9.54
C LEU A 40 18.94 12.67 -8.96
N GLU A 41 17.96 13.54 -8.98
CA GLU A 41 18.08 14.88 -8.41
C GLU A 41 18.28 14.84 -6.89
N LYS A 42 18.93 15.88 -6.36
CA LYS A 42 19.35 15.92 -4.95
C LYS A 42 19.13 17.30 -4.36
N HIS A 43 18.38 17.34 -3.29
CA HIS A 43 18.23 18.51 -2.44
C HIS A 43 18.19 18.07 -0.97
N GLN A 44 19.30 18.25 -0.23
CA GLN A 44 19.44 17.75 1.13
C GLN A 44 19.17 16.24 1.20
N ARG A 45 18.17 15.81 1.99
CA ARG A 45 17.75 14.40 2.09
C ARG A 45 16.73 13.96 1.03
N PHE A 46 16.28 14.86 0.15
CA PHE A 46 15.20 14.65 -0.80
C PHE A 46 15.74 14.48 -2.23
N ALA A 47 14.94 13.82 -3.07
CA ALA A 47 15.20 13.71 -4.50
C ALA A 47 14.75 14.97 -5.26
N GLY A 48 15.46 16.07 -5.05
CA GLY A 48 15.08 17.39 -5.49
C GLY A 48 14.25 18.17 -4.46
N ASP A 49 13.91 19.40 -4.78
CA ASP A 49 13.01 20.23 -3.97
C ASP A 49 11.55 19.72 -4.03
N ASP A 50 10.66 20.32 -3.26
CA ASP A 50 9.27 19.90 -3.19
C ASP A 50 8.54 20.06 -4.53
N ALA A 51 8.87 21.11 -5.31
CA ALA A 51 8.26 21.36 -6.61
C ALA A 51 8.67 20.30 -7.64
N LEU A 52 9.95 19.94 -7.65
CA LEU A 52 10.48 18.94 -8.59
C LEU A 52 9.92 17.53 -8.29
N ARG A 53 9.83 17.15 -7.02
CA ARG A 53 9.28 15.86 -6.60
C ARG A 53 7.77 15.77 -6.90
N LEU A 54 7.02 16.84 -6.65
CA LEU A 54 5.61 16.95 -6.99
C LEU A 54 5.42 16.81 -8.51
N GLU A 55 6.23 17.53 -9.30
CA GLU A 55 6.16 17.46 -10.76
C GLU A 55 6.55 16.06 -11.29
N ALA A 56 7.48 15.34 -10.64
CA ALA A 56 7.79 13.95 -10.98
C ALA A 56 6.55 13.04 -10.82
N ILE A 57 5.80 13.18 -9.72
CA ILE A 57 4.55 12.45 -9.50
C ILE A 57 3.53 12.78 -10.61
N HIS A 58 3.31 14.06 -10.88
CA HIS A 58 2.33 14.51 -11.89
C HIS A 58 2.74 14.11 -13.32
N ARG A 59 4.04 14.13 -13.63
CA ARG A 59 4.58 13.71 -14.94
C ARG A 59 4.33 12.23 -15.18
N VAL A 60 4.57 11.38 -14.17
CA VAL A 60 4.27 9.95 -14.23
C VAL A 60 2.76 9.72 -14.41
N ALA A 61 1.93 10.45 -13.66
CA ALA A 61 0.47 10.35 -13.79
C ALA A 61 -0.03 10.76 -15.19
N ARG A 62 0.55 11.81 -15.80
CA ARG A 62 0.23 12.20 -17.20
C ARG A 62 0.71 11.19 -18.24
N ALA A 63 1.84 10.53 -17.97
CA ALA A 63 2.39 9.52 -18.88
C ALA A 63 1.59 8.21 -18.88
N GLN A 64 0.81 7.94 -17.83
CA GLN A 64 -0.04 6.76 -17.68
C GLN A 64 0.67 5.44 -18.02
N PRO A 65 1.84 5.13 -17.40
CA PRO A 65 2.49 3.85 -17.63
C PRO A 65 1.63 2.72 -17.07
N GLY A 66 1.85 1.48 -17.53
CA GLY A 66 1.23 0.31 -16.89
C GLY A 66 1.65 0.16 -15.42
N VAL A 67 2.89 0.55 -15.07
CA VAL A 67 3.41 0.52 -13.70
C VAL A 67 4.16 1.80 -13.37
N ALA A 68 3.80 2.46 -12.29
CA ALA A 68 4.53 3.56 -11.65
C ALA A 68 5.24 3.01 -10.41
N LEU A 69 6.54 2.69 -10.51
CA LEU A 69 7.31 2.08 -9.44
C LEU A 69 8.22 3.11 -8.77
N ALA A 70 8.01 3.35 -7.49
CA ALA A 70 8.88 4.23 -6.72
C ALA A 70 10.27 3.62 -6.54
N THR A 71 11.30 4.46 -6.63
CA THR A 71 12.70 3.98 -6.52
C THR A 71 13.07 3.64 -5.09
N ARG A 72 12.64 4.46 -4.13
CA ARG A 72 12.82 4.26 -2.70
C ARG A 72 11.78 5.04 -1.89
N GLY A 73 11.64 4.68 -0.61
CA GLY A 73 10.93 5.46 0.39
C GLY A 73 11.79 6.59 0.98
N GLY A 74 11.91 6.62 2.28
CA GLY A 74 12.55 7.67 3.06
C GLY A 74 11.52 8.64 3.60
N TYR A 75 11.81 9.92 3.67
CA TYR A 75 10.88 10.94 4.14
C TYR A 75 10.66 12.01 3.07
N GLY A 76 9.41 12.47 2.94
CA GLY A 76 9.18 13.67 2.15
C GLY A 76 7.82 13.80 1.49
N LEU A 77 7.05 12.72 1.36
CA LEU A 77 5.72 12.77 0.72
C LEU A 77 4.70 13.55 1.53
N THR A 78 4.75 13.51 2.85
CA THR A 78 3.86 14.32 3.71
C THR A 78 3.94 15.82 3.45
N ARG A 79 5.06 16.31 2.91
CA ARG A 79 5.22 17.74 2.52
C ARG A 79 4.46 18.09 1.24
N LEU A 80 4.06 17.10 0.46
CA LEU A 80 3.50 17.27 -0.88
C LEU A 80 1.98 17.08 -0.92
N LEU A 81 1.40 16.39 0.06
CA LEU A 81 0.03 15.86 0.04
C LEU A 81 -1.02 16.91 -0.32
N ASP A 82 -0.93 18.12 0.26
CA ASP A 82 -1.87 19.22 -0.01
C ASP A 82 -1.77 19.80 -1.43
N ARG A 83 -0.71 19.45 -2.18
CA ARG A 83 -0.42 19.97 -3.52
C ARG A 83 -0.54 18.93 -4.62
N ILE A 84 -0.76 17.65 -4.26
CA ILE A 84 -0.96 16.57 -5.24
C ILE A 84 -2.31 16.76 -5.92
N ASP A 85 -2.30 16.72 -7.26
CA ASP A 85 -3.54 16.59 -8.05
C ASP A 85 -4.04 15.14 -7.99
N TRP A 86 -4.85 14.87 -6.97
CA TRP A 86 -5.42 13.54 -6.72
C TRP A 86 -6.28 13.06 -7.89
N SER A 87 -6.97 13.97 -8.58
CA SER A 87 -7.80 13.64 -9.74
C SER A 87 -6.93 13.20 -10.93
N LEU A 88 -5.77 13.81 -11.11
CA LEU A 88 -4.82 13.40 -12.15
C LEU A 88 -4.30 11.98 -11.88
N LEU A 89 -3.96 11.67 -10.62
CA LEU A 89 -3.52 10.33 -10.25
C LEU A 89 -4.65 9.30 -10.43
N ALA A 90 -5.87 9.63 -10.02
CA ALA A 90 -7.04 8.75 -10.21
C ALA A 90 -7.27 8.43 -11.70
N ARG A 91 -7.24 9.44 -12.57
CA ARG A 91 -7.34 9.20 -14.02
C ARG A 91 -6.24 8.29 -14.57
N SER A 92 -5.03 8.36 -14.01
CA SER A 92 -3.97 7.43 -14.41
C SER A 92 -4.26 5.99 -13.97
N VAL A 93 -4.87 5.80 -12.79
CA VAL A 93 -5.32 4.48 -12.32
C VAL A 93 -6.46 3.96 -13.18
N GLU A 94 -7.44 4.79 -13.51
CA GLU A 94 -8.54 4.45 -14.45
C GLU A 94 -8.01 4.03 -15.84
N ALA A 95 -6.91 4.65 -16.27
CA ALA A 95 -6.22 4.29 -17.53
C ALA A 95 -5.35 3.01 -17.40
N GLY A 96 -5.30 2.39 -16.21
CA GLY A 96 -4.58 1.13 -15.96
C GLY A 96 -3.23 1.27 -15.26
N THR A 97 -2.82 2.48 -14.82
CA THR A 97 -1.56 2.65 -14.09
C THR A 97 -1.63 2.05 -12.71
N ARG A 98 -0.75 1.10 -12.40
CA ARG A 98 -0.54 0.53 -11.07
C ARG A 98 0.55 1.30 -10.34
N TRP A 99 0.18 2.07 -9.31
CA TRP A 99 1.11 2.82 -8.44
C TRP A 99 1.65 1.90 -7.35
N VAL A 100 2.95 1.60 -7.39
CA VAL A 100 3.58 0.59 -6.53
C VAL A 100 4.64 1.19 -5.62
N GLY A 101 4.64 0.74 -4.37
CA GLY A 101 5.65 1.04 -3.38
C GLY A 101 5.19 0.77 -1.95
N TYR A 102 6.04 1.09 -0.98
CA TYR A 102 5.78 1.00 0.46
C TYR A 102 6.58 2.05 1.23
N SER A 103 6.67 1.96 2.55
CA SER A 103 7.39 2.93 3.38
C SER A 103 6.73 4.31 3.30
N ASP A 104 7.48 5.38 2.98
CA ASP A 104 6.96 6.75 2.83
C ASP A 104 5.83 6.84 1.78
N LEU A 105 5.81 5.92 0.78
CA LEU A 105 4.74 5.83 -0.22
C LEU A 105 3.36 5.58 0.39
N THR A 106 3.28 5.05 1.62
CA THR A 106 2.02 4.92 2.36
C THR A 106 1.26 6.24 2.40
N ALA A 107 1.95 7.38 2.52
CA ALA A 107 1.31 8.70 2.53
C ALA A 107 0.58 9.00 1.21
N LEU A 108 1.20 8.72 0.06
CA LEU A 108 0.58 8.88 -1.26
C LEU A 108 -0.55 7.88 -1.48
N GLN A 109 -0.35 6.62 -1.13
CA GLN A 109 -1.33 5.54 -1.31
C GLN A 109 -2.60 5.81 -0.49
N MET A 110 -2.43 6.18 0.78
CA MET A 110 -3.56 6.49 1.66
C MET A 110 -4.25 7.80 1.27
N GLY A 111 -3.49 8.81 0.84
CA GLY A 111 -4.06 10.05 0.30
C GLY A 111 -4.89 9.80 -0.95
N LEU A 112 -4.40 9.01 -1.90
CA LEU A 112 -5.14 8.66 -3.12
C LEU A 112 -6.44 7.92 -2.77
N LEU A 113 -6.36 6.93 -1.86
CA LEU A 113 -7.54 6.21 -1.37
C LEU A 113 -8.54 7.14 -0.66
N ALA A 114 -8.06 8.09 0.14
CA ALA A 114 -8.92 9.02 0.87
C ALA A 114 -9.69 9.96 -0.05
N HIS A 115 -9.00 10.52 -1.06
CA HIS A 115 -9.56 11.55 -1.94
C HIS A 115 -10.38 10.99 -3.11
N THR A 116 -10.02 9.80 -3.62
CA THR A 116 -10.56 9.33 -4.91
C THR A 116 -11.09 7.90 -4.89
N LYS A 117 -10.79 7.12 -3.84
CA LYS A 117 -11.05 5.68 -3.76
C LYS A 117 -10.23 4.83 -4.75
N ALA A 118 -9.36 5.43 -5.54
CA ALA A 118 -8.52 4.73 -6.50
C ALA A 118 -7.57 3.75 -5.77
N PRO A 119 -7.40 2.53 -6.29
CA PRO A 119 -6.50 1.54 -5.71
C PRO A 119 -5.03 1.87 -6.00
N THR A 120 -4.17 1.30 -5.17
CA THR A 120 -2.71 1.30 -5.33
C THR A 120 -2.17 -0.09 -5.04
N TRP A 121 -0.86 -0.27 -5.10
CA TRP A 121 -0.23 -1.55 -4.85
C TRP A 121 0.84 -1.43 -3.76
N TRP A 122 0.72 -2.23 -2.72
CA TRP A 122 1.73 -2.40 -1.70
C TRP A 122 2.73 -3.45 -2.19
N GLY A 123 3.89 -3.02 -2.63
CA GLY A 123 4.87 -3.85 -3.32
C GLY A 123 6.28 -3.28 -3.19
N PRO A 124 7.28 -3.90 -3.84
CA PRO A 124 8.68 -3.54 -3.71
C PRO A 124 8.99 -2.11 -4.15
N LEU A 125 10.18 -1.64 -3.79
CA LEU A 125 10.80 -0.41 -4.29
C LEU A 125 11.95 -0.78 -5.25
N ALA A 126 12.13 0.00 -6.31
CA ALA A 126 13.08 -0.36 -7.35
C ALA A 126 14.51 -0.48 -6.81
N CYS A 127 15.03 0.51 -6.09
CA CYS A 127 16.42 0.50 -5.63
C CYS A 127 16.63 -0.38 -4.39
N ASP A 128 15.65 -0.39 -3.48
CA ASP A 128 15.79 -1.10 -2.20
C ASP A 128 15.56 -2.61 -2.34
N ASP A 129 14.89 -3.05 -3.42
CA ASP A 129 14.60 -4.46 -3.68
C ASP A 129 15.29 -4.98 -4.94
N PHE A 130 15.02 -4.40 -6.11
CA PHE A 130 15.64 -4.81 -7.37
C PHE A 130 17.07 -4.28 -7.57
N GLY A 131 17.46 -3.22 -6.82
CA GLY A 131 18.80 -2.61 -6.90
C GLY A 131 19.81 -3.16 -5.92
N ARG A 132 19.49 -4.19 -5.13
CA ARG A 132 20.42 -4.88 -4.20
C ARG A 132 21.41 -5.76 -4.95
N ASP A 133 22.57 -6.04 -4.33
CA ASP A 133 23.54 -6.98 -4.90
C ASP A 133 22.92 -8.38 -5.01
N GLU A 134 22.29 -8.85 -3.94
CA GLU A 134 21.54 -10.11 -3.89
C GLU A 134 20.05 -9.84 -4.09
N LEU A 135 19.46 -10.44 -5.10
CA LEU A 135 18.04 -10.39 -5.38
C LEU A 135 17.35 -11.54 -4.64
N ASP A 136 16.27 -11.23 -3.96
CA ASP A 136 15.35 -12.25 -3.43
C ASP A 136 14.71 -13.03 -4.57
N GLU A 137 14.36 -14.29 -4.33
CA GLU A 137 13.78 -15.16 -5.37
C GLU A 137 12.26 -14.92 -5.53
N VAL A 138 11.55 -14.66 -4.43
CA VAL A 138 10.08 -14.54 -4.39
C VAL A 138 9.60 -13.15 -4.84
N THR A 139 10.28 -12.10 -4.39
CA THR A 139 9.83 -10.71 -4.61
C THR A 139 9.68 -10.34 -6.08
N PRO A 140 10.63 -10.68 -6.98
CA PRO A 140 10.52 -10.35 -8.40
C PRO A 140 9.39 -11.07 -9.11
N ASP A 141 9.23 -12.37 -8.84
CA ASP A 141 8.20 -13.18 -9.49
C ASP A 141 6.80 -12.75 -9.04
N CYS A 142 6.60 -12.58 -7.72
CA CYS A 142 5.35 -12.08 -7.16
C CYS A 142 5.00 -10.67 -7.71
N PHE A 143 5.99 -9.78 -7.85
CA PHE A 143 5.79 -8.46 -8.45
C PHE A 143 5.39 -8.57 -9.93
N ALA A 144 6.10 -9.40 -10.71
CA ALA A 144 5.81 -9.56 -12.13
C ALA A 144 4.41 -10.15 -12.36
N GLU A 145 4.03 -11.17 -11.62
CA GLU A 145 2.69 -11.78 -11.68
C GLU A 145 1.60 -10.78 -11.27
N ALA A 146 1.80 -10.02 -10.18
CA ALA A 146 0.87 -8.97 -9.76
C ALA A 146 0.71 -7.87 -10.82
N MET A 147 1.81 -7.43 -11.45
CA MET A 147 1.76 -6.36 -12.44
C MET A 147 1.25 -6.81 -13.82
N THR A 148 1.12 -8.09 -14.06
CA THR A 148 0.52 -8.65 -15.29
C THR A 148 -0.90 -9.17 -15.08
N GLY A 149 -1.42 -9.14 -13.83
CA GLY A 149 -2.76 -9.66 -13.49
C GLY A 149 -2.80 -11.18 -13.37
N ALA A 150 -1.65 -11.84 -13.25
CA ALA A 150 -1.57 -13.29 -13.06
C ALA A 150 -1.67 -13.72 -11.58
N LEU A 151 -1.44 -12.79 -10.64
CA LEU A 151 -1.49 -13.05 -9.20
C LEU A 151 -2.88 -12.70 -8.65
N GLU A 152 -3.62 -13.70 -8.20
CA GLU A 152 -4.97 -13.54 -7.65
C GLU A 152 -5.01 -13.67 -6.11
N ALA A 153 -3.97 -14.25 -5.50
CA ALA A 153 -3.88 -14.46 -4.06
C ALA A 153 -2.43 -14.66 -3.59
N VAL A 154 -2.21 -14.40 -2.31
CA VAL A 154 -0.95 -14.71 -1.61
C VAL A 154 -1.23 -15.59 -0.41
N GLY A 155 -0.30 -16.52 -0.12
CA GLY A 155 -0.37 -17.41 1.04
C GLY A 155 0.74 -17.08 2.05
N PHE A 156 0.42 -17.22 3.34
CA PHE A 156 1.41 -17.13 4.42
C PHE A 156 0.98 -17.94 5.63
N ARG A 157 1.82 -18.02 6.65
CA ARG A 157 1.49 -18.73 7.90
C ARG A 157 1.42 -17.77 9.07
N THR A 158 0.41 -17.99 9.92
CA THR A 158 0.23 -17.27 11.19
C THR A 158 0.35 -18.22 12.39
N GLU A 159 0.26 -17.70 13.61
CA GLU A 159 0.16 -18.54 14.80
C GLU A 159 -1.20 -19.26 14.88
N ALA A 160 -1.29 -20.26 15.75
CA ALA A 160 -2.54 -20.99 16.01
C ALA A 160 -3.60 -20.08 16.68
N GLY A 161 -4.86 -20.44 16.51
CA GLY A 161 -5.99 -19.75 17.15
C GLY A 161 -6.90 -18.97 16.19
N PHE A 162 -6.63 -19.02 14.88
CA PHE A 162 -7.42 -18.32 13.87
C PHE A 162 -8.08 -19.27 12.86
N ASP A 163 -8.00 -20.60 13.08
CA ASP A 163 -8.61 -21.60 12.21
C ASP A 163 -10.11 -21.35 12.02
N GLY A 164 -10.57 -21.37 10.78
CA GLY A 164 -11.96 -21.08 10.40
C GLY A 164 -12.27 -19.58 10.24
N LEU A 165 -11.30 -18.68 10.43
CA LEU A 165 -11.50 -17.26 10.09
C LEU A 165 -11.75 -17.14 8.58
N ASP A 166 -12.90 -16.56 8.22
CA ASP A 166 -13.28 -16.22 6.85
C ASP A 166 -13.87 -14.80 6.87
N THR A 167 -13.19 -13.86 6.26
CA THR A 167 -13.64 -12.46 6.26
C THR A 167 -13.28 -11.73 4.98
N ARG A 168 -14.16 -10.78 4.60
CA ARG A 168 -13.96 -9.91 3.44
C ARG A 168 -13.97 -8.46 3.86
N GLY A 169 -13.02 -7.68 3.35
CA GLY A 169 -12.92 -6.26 3.66
C GLY A 169 -11.98 -5.52 2.73
N LEU A 170 -12.08 -4.19 2.71
CA LEU A 170 -11.15 -3.35 1.96
C LEU A 170 -9.73 -3.53 2.53
N MET A 171 -8.77 -3.92 1.70
CA MET A 171 -7.36 -3.99 2.06
C MET A 171 -6.76 -2.57 2.07
N TRP A 172 -6.10 -2.21 3.16
CA TRP A 172 -5.51 -0.88 3.33
C TRP A 172 -4.47 -0.86 4.46
N GLY A 173 -3.72 0.21 4.55
CA GLY A 173 -2.72 0.38 5.62
C GLY A 173 -1.34 0.76 5.07
N GLY A 174 -0.30 0.05 5.49
CA GLY A 174 1.08 0.28 5.08
C GLY A 174 2.03 0.48 6.25
N ASN A 175 3.00 1.39 6.12
CA ASN A 175 3.94 1.73 7.17
C ASN A 175 3.20 2.40 8.34
N LEU A 176 3.36 1.86 9.56
CA LEU A 176 2.60 2.27 10.74
C LEU A 176 2.88 3.73 11.12
N ALA A 177 4.14 4.14 11.13
CA ALA A 177 4.50 5.52 11.48
C ALA A 177 3.91 6.52 10.48
N MET A 178 3.95 6.18 9.18
CA MET A 178 3.36 7.01 8.15
C MET A 178 1.84 7.07 8.27
N LEU A 179 1.19 5.93 8.51
CA LEU A 179 -0.26 5.87 8.71
C LEU A 179 -0.68 6.73 9.91
N CYS A 180 -0.01 6.60 11.06
CA CYS A 180 -0.29 7.42 12.24
C CYS A 180 -0.11 8.93 11.97
N SER A 181 0.83 9.32 11.12
CA SER A 181 1.05 10.72 10.77
C SER A 181 -0.11 11.34 9.98
N LEU A 182 -0.93 10.52 9.32
CA LEU A 182 -2.09 10.97 8.55
C LEU A 182 -3.36 11.08 9.40
N LEU A 183 -3.39 10.48 10.60
CA LEU A 183 -4.58 10.45 11.46
C LEU A 183 -5.06 11.88 11.78
N GLY A 184 -6.34 12.14 11.50
CA GLY A 184 -6.94 13.48 11.68
C GLY A 184 -6.68 14.47 10.55
N THR A 185 -5.97 14.08 9.49
CA THR A 185 -5.76 14.90 8.30
C THR A 185 -6.78 14.60 7.19
N PRO A 186 -6.93 15.46 6.17
CA PRO A 186 -7.76 15.19 4.99
C PRO A 186 -7.32 13.96 4.18
N HIS A 187 -6.07 13.52 4.37
CA HIS A 187 -5.46 12.39 3.64
C HIS A 187 -5.68 11.05 4.34
N TRP A 188 -6.43 11.03 5.43
CA TRP A 188 -6.80 9.81 6.15
C TRP A 188 -7.99 9.12 5.47
N PRO A 189 -7.87 7.87 4.98
CA PRO A 189 -8.98 7.13 4.41
C PRO A 189 -9.93 6.65 5.51
N LYS A 190 -11.23 6.94 5.37
CA LYS A 190 -12.25 6.53 6.34
C LYS A 190 -12.71 5.10 6.05
N VAL A 191 -11.89 4.10 6.38
CA VAL A 191 -12.18 2.68 6.18
C VAL A 191 -12.76 2.06 7.44
N ARG A 192 -13.92 1.43 7.31
CA ARG A 192 -14.56 0.59 8.33
C ARG A 192 -14.80 -0.80 7.75
N GLY A 193 -14.67 -1.84 8.57
CA GLY A 193 -14.83 -3.22 8.12
C GLY A 193 -13.77 -3.67 7.11
N GLY A 194 -12.59 -3.05 7.15
CA GLY A 194 -11.46 -3.39 6.29
C GLY A 194 -10.55 -4.48 6.86
N VAL A 195 -9.58 -4.89 6.06
CA VAL A 195 -8.40 -5.66 6.46
C VAL A 195 -7.24 -4.68 6.55
N LEU A 196 -6.85 -4.31 7.77
CA LEU A 196 -5.77 -3.35 8.02
C LEU A 196 -4.44 -4.09 8.04
N MET A 197 -3.52 -3.69 7.17
CA MET A 197 -2.20 -4.32 7.01
C MET A 197 -1.10 -3.34 7.42
N LEU A 198 -0.20 -3.77 8.32
CA LEU A 198 0.78 -2.86 8.94
C LEU A 198 2.18 -3.48 8.99
N GLU A 199 3.19 -2.67 8.75
CA GLU A 199 4.60 -2.96 8.96
C GLU A 199 5.32 -1.71 9.49
N ASP A 200 6.55 -1.86 9.98
CA ASP A 200 7.44 -0.70 10.23
C ASP A 200 8.91 -1.12 10.30
N VAL A 201 9.79 -0.12 10.25
CA VAL A 201 11.25 -0.30 10.31
C VAL A 201 11.89 0.63 11.33
N ALA A 202 12.91 0.13 12.03
CA ALA A 202 13.72 0.88 13.00
C ALA A 202 12.91 1.49 14.18
N GLU A 203 11.67 1.07 14.35
CA GLU A 203 10.82 1.48 15.47
C GLU A 203 10.93 0.46 16.62
N HIS A 204 11.39 0.93 17.79
CA HIS A 204 11.45 0.08 18.99
C HIS A 204 10.04 -0.42 19.38
N PRO A 205 9.88 -1.65 19.92
CA PRO A 205 8.56 -2.20 20.27
C PRO A 205 7.65 -1.27 21.07
N TYR A 206 8.17 -0.48 22.01
CA TYR A 206 7.35 0.49 22.76
C TYR A 206 6.84 1.65 21.88
N ARG A 207 7.57 2.00 20.79
CA ARG A 207 7.11 3.02 19.84
C ARG A 207 6.03 2.44 18.94
N VAL A 208 6.21 1.19 18.49
CA VAL A 208 5.18 0.43 17.76
C VAL A 208 3.92 0.33 18.61
N GLU A 209 4.02 -0.08 19.89
CA GLU A 209 2.88 -0.15 20.79
C GLU A 209 2.17 1.19 20.92
N ARG A 210 2.91 2.29 21.15
CA ARG A 210 2.33 3.63 21.28
C ARG A 210 1.55 4.04 20.03
N MET A 211 2.05 3.76 18.83
CA MET A 211 1.37 4.05 17.58
C MET A 211 0.11 3.19 17.40
N LEU A 212 0.19 1.91 17.72
CA LEU A 212 -0.97 1.01 17.68
C LEU A 212 -2.03 1.40 18.73
N LEU A 213 -1.63 1.82 19.94
CA LEU A 213 -2.53 2.38 20.93
C LEU A 213 -3.18 3.69 20.48
N GLN A 214 -2.47 4.54 19.75
CA GLN A 214 -3.05 5.74 19.12
C GLN A 214 -4.17 5.36 18.13
N LEU A 215 -3.94 4.37 17.26
CA LEU A 215 -4.97 3.86 16.35
C LEU A 215 -6.14 3.20 17.11
N HIS A 216 -5.85 2.48 18.19
CA HIS A 216 -6.88 1.90 19.07
C HIS A 216 -7.76 2.98 19.70
N GLN A 217 -7.16 3.98 20.34
CA GLN A 217 -7.85 5.08 21.02
C GLN A 217 -8.65 5.96 20.03
N ALA A 218 -8.20 6.05 18.78
CA ALA A 218 -8.93 6.71 17.70
C ALA A 218 -10.08 5.84 17.11
N GLY A 219 -10.32 4.63 17.65
CA GLY A 219 -11.37 3.72 17.19
C GLY A 219 -11.08 3.02 15.85
N VAL A 220 -9.85 3.16 15.34
CA VAL A 220 -9.48 2.60 14.03
C VAL A 220 -9.40 1.08 14.11
N LEU A 221 -8.70 0.52 15.10
CA LEU A 221 -8.48 -0.93 15.19
C LEU A 221 -9.79 -1.69 15.39
N ALA A 222 -10.64 -1.25 16.31
CA ALA A 222 -11.93 -1.88 16.61
C ALA A 222 -12.93 -1.81 15.45
N SER A 223 -12.73 -0.91 14.49
CA SER A 223 -13.60 -0.77 13.33
C SER A 223 -13.23 -1.70 12.17
N GLN A 224 -12.16 -2.50 12.28
CA GLN A 224 -11.72 -3.40 11.23
C GLN A 224 -12.33 -4.81 11.38
N LYS A 225 -12.24 -5.63 10.34
CA LYS A 225 -12.62 -7.05 10.37
C LYS A 225 -11.42 -7.95 10.69
N ALA A 226 -10.23 -7.55 10.28
CA ALA A 226 -8.97 -8.19 10.62
C ALA A 226 -7.82 -7.18 10.57
N ILE A 227 -6.78 -7.45 11.35
CA ILE A 227 -5.52 -6.74 11.33
C ILE A 227 -4.43 -7.76 10.98
N VAL A 228 -3.60 -7.44 9.99
CA VAL A 228 -2.53 -8.32 9.50
C VAL A 228 -1.20 -7.61 9.68
N LEU A 229 -0.33 -8.18 10.50
CA LEU A 229 0.97 -7.61 10.80
C LEU A 229 2.05 -8.27 9.96
N GLY A 230 2.75 -7.46 9.19
CA GLY A 230 3.98 -7.81 8.51
C GLY A 230 5.20 -7.72 9.44
N ALA A 231 6.37 -7.46 8.87
CA ALA A 231 7.62 -7.35 9.60
C ALA A 231 7.75 -5.98 10.28
N PHE A 232 8.22 -6.02 11.53
CA PHE A 232 8.71 -4.85 12.26
C PHE A 232 10.20 -5.07 12.50
N SER A 233 11.03 -4.52 11.61
CA SER A 233 12.45 -4.86 11.49
C SER A 233 13.39 -3.77 12.01
N ASP A 234 14.70 -4.10 12.09
CA ASP A 234 15.81 -3.18 12.34
C ASP A 234 15.77 -2.36 13.64
N TRP A 235 14.97 -2.76 14.61
CA TRP A 235 14.99 -2.15 15.93
C TRP A 235 16.09 -2.75 16.81
N LYS A 236 16.64 -1.96 17.74
CA LYS A 236 17.73 -2.38 18.62
C LYS A 236 17.21 -2.69 20.02
N LYS A 237 17.54 -3.86 20.53
CA LYS A 237 17.25 -4.24 21.92
C LYS A 237 17.94 -3.31 22.91
N SER A 238 17.26 -3.02 24.02
CA SER A 238 17.80 -2.29 25.15
C SER A 238 17.88 -3.19 26.40
N PRO A 239 18.89 -3.04 27.28
CA PRO A 239 18.90 -3.71 28.57
C PRO A 239 17.66 -3.42 29.43
N LEU A 240 17.00 -2.28 29.18
CA LEU A 240 15.78 -1.88 29.89
C LEU A 240 14.54 -2.67 29.46
N ASP A 241 14.58 -3.36 28.33
CA ASP A 241 13.42 -4.11 27.81
C ASP A 241 13.05 -5.30 28.71
N ARG A 242 14.01 -5.95 29.36
CA ARG A 242 13.78 -7.05 30.32
C ARG A 242 12.83 -8.13 29.79
N GLY A 243 12.94 -8.44 28.49
CA GLY A 243 12.09 -9.42 27.78
C GLY A 243 10.92 -8.82 27.00
N TYR A 244 10.64 -7.53 27.16
CA TYR A 244 9.64 -6.83 26.34
C TYR A 244 10.04 -6.80 24.88
N ASN A 245 9.12 -7.15 23.98
CA ASN A 245 9.34 -7.26 22.54
C ASN A 245 8.01 -7.19 21.78
N LEU A 246 8.04 -7.35 20.44
CA LEU A 246 6.84 -7.28 19.61
C LEU A 246 5.77 -8.33 19.95
N LYS A 247 6.15 -9.53 20.45
CA LYS A 247 5.15 -10.52 20.91
C LYS A 247 4.38 -9.99 22.11
N THR A 248 5.05 -9.27 23.01
CA THR A 248 4.42 -8.61 24.16
C THR A 248 3.42 -7.55 23.69
N VAL A 249 3.81 -6.74 22.70
CA VAL A 249 2.93 -5.72 22.09
C VAL A 249 1.68 -6.36 21.48
N VAL A 250 1.86 -7.40 20.67
CA VAL A 250 0.73 -8.09 20.01
C VAL A 250 -0.21 -8.73 21.04
N ALA A 251 0.34 -9.36 22.09
CA ALA A 251 -0.46 -9.96 23.17
C ALA A 251 -1.27 -8.88 23.91
N HIS A 252 -0.68 -7.73 24.18
CA HIS A 252 -1.38 -6.60 24.81
C HIS A 252 -2.51 -6.07 23.90
N LEU A 253 -2.25 -5.87 22.60
CA LEU A 253 -3.30 -5.42 21.70
C LEU A 253 -4.48 -6.39 21.60
N ARG A 254 -4.20 -7.69 21.55
CA ARG A 254 -5.24 -8.74 21.56
C ARG A 254 -6.10 -8.73 22.82
N SER A 255 -5.61 -8.18 23.93
CA SER A 255 -6.41 -7.99 25.14
C SER A 255 -7.31 -6.74 25.10
N LEU A 256 -7.12 -5.84 24.11
CA LEU A 256 -7.84 -4.57 23.99
C LEU A 256 -8.91 -4.58 22.92
N VAL A 257 -8.78 -5.46 21.91
CA VAL A 257 -9.72 -5.52 20.76
C VAL A 257 -10.10 -6.96 20.46
N ASP A 258 -11.37 -7.19 20.10
CA ASP A 258 -11.87 -8.50 19.69
C ASP A 258 -11.57 -8.81 18.20
N VAL A 259 -11.00 -7.84 17.48
CA VAL A 259 -10.62 -7.98 16.06
C VAL A 259 -9.45 -8.95 15.94
N PRO A 260 -9.51 -9.97 15.05
CA PRO A 260 -8.39 -10.87 14.82
C PRO A 260 -7.13 -10.11 14.39
N ILE A 261 -6.02 -10.35 15.11
CA ILE A 261 -4.70 -9.77 14.79
C ILE A 261 -3.77 -10.92 14.38
N LEU A 262 -3.55 -11.08 13.09
CA LEU A 262 -2.69 -12.08 12.49
C LEU A 262 -1.27 -11.52 12.34
N THR A 263 -0.27 -12.40 12.47
CA THR A 263 1.14 -12.08 12.23
C THR A 263 1.72 -12.95 11.12
N GLY A 264 2.94 -12.64 10.69
CA GLY A 264 3.66 -13.48 9.71
C GLY A 264 3.43 -13.12 8.25
N PHE A 265 2.73 -12.01 7.96
CA PHE A 265 2.57 -11.56 6.60
C PHE A 265 3.96 -11.21 5.99
N PRO A 266 4.31 -11.80 4.82
CA PRO A 266 5.65 -11.65 4.24
C PRO A 266 5.77 -10.29 3.53
N PHE A 267 5.81 -9.22 4.31
CA PHE A 267 5.97 -7.84 3.85
C PHE A 267 6.60 -6.94 4.92
N GLY A 268 7.27 -5.89 4.47
CA GLY A 268 7.92 -4.88 5.28
C GLY A 268 9.33 -4.58 4.77
N HIS A 269 10.17 -3.97 5.60
CA HIS A 269 11.57 -3.69 5.29
C HIS A 269 12.44 -4.96 5.49
N VAL A 270 12.11 -5.99 4.73
CA VAL A 270 12.76 -7.32 4.72
C VAL A 270 13.06 -7.71 3.27
N PRO A 271 13.98 -8.67 3.00
CA PRO A 271 14.32 -9.07 1.64
C PRO A 271 13.12 -9.58 0.86
N THR A 272 12.41 -10.56 1.41
CA THR A 272 11.24 -11.21 0.77
C THR A 272 9.98 -10.42 1.04
N LYS A 273 9.26 -10.04 -0.01
CA LYS A 273 7.95 -9.41 0.11
C LYS A 273 7.03 -9.77 -1.05
N VAL A 274 5.76 -9.92 -0.71
CA VAL A 274 4.69 -10.12 -1.69
C VAL A 274 4.20 -8.77 -2.23
N THR A 275 3.46 -8.78 -3.33
CA THR A 275 2.82 -7.60 -3.90
C THR A 275 1.32 -7.77 -3.84
N VAL A 276 0.62 -6.86 -3.17
CA VAL A 276 -0.83 -6.92 -2.97
C VAL A 276 -1.49 -5.57 -3.24
N PRO A 277 -2.74 -5.53 -3.73
CA PRO A 277 -3.43 -4.27 -3.95
C PRO A 277 -3.98 -3.68 -2.66
N PHE A 278 -3.99 -2.36 -2.56
CA PHE A 278 -4.70 -1.58 -1.54
C PHE A 278 -5.85 -0.80 -2.17
N GLY A 279 -6.94 -0.60 -1.42
CA GLY A 279 -8.14 0.06 -1.94
C GLY A 279 -9.09 -0.89 -2.69
N VAL A 280 -8.84 -2.20 -2.66
CA VAL A 280 -9.73 -3.23 -3.21
C VAL A 280 -10.26 -4.14 -2.10
N LYS A 281 -11.36 -4.83 -2.36
CA LYS A 281 -11.88 -5.84 -1.42
C LYS A 281 -11.04 -7.11 -1.48
N GLY A 282 -10.48 -7.49 -0.33
CA GLY A 282 -9.80 -8.77 -0.16
C GLY A 282 -10.67 -9.79 0.55
N HIS A 283 -10.34 -11.05 0.35
CA HIS A 283 -10.90 -12.21 1.03
C HIS A 283 -9.79 -12.91 1.82
N LEU A 284 -9.87 -12.86 3.14
CA LEU A 284 -8.91 -13.47 4.06
C LEU A 284 -9.51 -14.74 4.65
N VAL A 285 -8.87 -15.88 4.41
CA VAL A 285 -9.28 -17.19 4.90
C VAL A 285 -8.13 -17.86 5.65
N VAL A 286 -8.42 -18.48 6.80
CA VAL A 286 -7.44 -19.23 7.58
C VAL A 286 -7.87 -20.69 7.71
N GLN A 287 -6.97 -21.60 7.34
CA GLN A 287 -7.13 -23.05 7.47
C GLN A 287 -5.96 -23.58 8.32
N GLY A 288 -6.26 -23.98 9.55
CA GLY A 288 -5.23 -24.33 10.52
C GLY A 288 -4.36 -23.11 10.87
N ARG A 289 -3.19 -23.02 10.26
CA ARG A 289 -2.26 -21.90 10.37
C ARG A 289 -1.93 -21.26 9.03
N ASP A 290 -2.43 -21.82 7.96
CA ASP A 290 -2.22 -21.32 6.61
C ASP A 290 -3.26 -20.25 6.31
N VAL A 291 -2.79 -19.08 5.89
CA VAL A 291 -3.61 -17.90 5.58
C VAL A 291 -3.57 -17.67 4.08
N PHE A 292 -4.73 -17.49 3.50
CA PHE A 292 -4.91 -17.14 2.09
C PHE A 292 -5.56 -15.77 2.01
N LEU A 293 -4.93 -14.85 1.30
CA LEU A 293 -5.43 -13.52 1.03
C LEU A 293 -5.59 -13.35 -0.48
N GLY A 294 -6.81 -13.44 -0.96
CA GLY A 294 -7.18 -13.23 -2.35
C GLY A 294 -7.90 -11.89 -2.57
N TRP A 295 -8.04 -11.49 -3.81
CA TRP A 295 -8.77 -10.30 -4.24
C TRP A 295 -9.36 -10.48 -5.63
N ASP A 296 -10.44 -9.74 -5.93
CA ASP A 296 -11.05 -9.71 -7.26
C ASP A 296 -10.54 -8.47 -8.02
N GLU A 297 -9.98 -8.65 -9.21
CA GLU A 297 -9.51 -7.52 -10.06
C GLU A 297 -10.67 -6.74 -10.71
N ASP A 298 -11.87 -7.30 -10.80
CA ASP A 298 -13.02 -6.73 -11.53
C ASP A 298 -13.55 -5.41 -10.95
N HIS A 299 -13.11 -4.99 -9.76
CA HIS A 299 -13.55 -3.74 -9.14
C HIS A 299 -12.67 -2.52 -9.42
N ALA A 300 -11.59 -2.68 -10.18
CA ALA A 300 -10.76 -1.54 -10.61
C ALA A 300 -11.39 -0.72 -11.76
N HIS A 301 -12.42 -1.25 -12.44
CA HIS A 301 -12.97 -0.67 -13.67
C HIS A 301 -14.48 -0.39 -13.68
N SER A 302 -15.25 -0.63 -12.60
CA SER A 302 -16.71 -0.48 -12.61
C SER A 302 -17.25 0.44 -11.52
N HIS A 303 -17.18 1.73 -11.74
CA HIS A 303 -18.15 2.70 -11.21
C HIS A 303 -18.76 3.50 -12.38
N HIS A 304 -19.49 2.78 -13.25
CA HIS A 304 -20.53 3.45 -14.03
C HIS A 304 -21.81 3.44 -13.20
N ASP A 305 -22.13 4.59 -12.67
CA ASP A 305 -23.40 4.95 -12.05
C ASP A 305 -24.51 4.76 -13.09
N HIS A 306 -25.34 3.73 -12.93
CA HIS A 306 -26.59 3.63 -13.67
C HIS A 306 -27.59 4.59 -13.04
N GLY A 307 -27.62 5.81 -13.57
CA GLY A 307 -28.69 6.76 -13.31
C GLY A 307 -30.04 6.13 -13.64
N GLU A 308 -30.91 6.04 -12.64
CA GLU A 308 -32.31 5.67 -12.80
C GLU A 308 -33.01 6.67 -13.74
N HIS A 309 -33.32 6.22 -14.94
CA HIS A 309 -34.28 6.91 -15.80
C HIS A 309 -35.68 6.66 -15.23
N GLY A 310 -36.20 7.66 -14.53
CA GLY A 310 -37.60 7.72 -14.17
C GLY A 310 -38.48 7.77 -15.43
N HIS A 311 -39.29 6.75 -15.64
CA HIS A 311 -40.37 6.79 -16.62
C HIS A 311 -41.57 7.49 -16.00
N ASP A 312 -41.81 8.73 -16.41
CA ASP A 312 -43.10 9.43 -16.23
C ASP A 312 -44.17 8.75 -17.10
N HIS A 313 -45.11 8.07 -16.46
CA HIS A 313 -46.36 7.67 -17.10
C HIS A 313 -47.36 8.80 -16.98
N ALA A 314 -47.58 9.52 -18.08
CA ALA A 314 -48.69 10.41 -18.25
C ALA A 314 -50.00 9.60 -18.31
N GLY A 315 -50.86 9.80 -17.31
CA GLY A 315 -52.22 9.27 -17.28
C GLY A 315 -53.16 10.05 -18.22
N HIS A 316 -53.78 9.34 -19.16
CA HIS A 316 -54.91 9.86 -19.94
C HIS A 316 -56.18 9.80 -19.09
N ALA A 317 -56.80 10.93 -18.90
CA ALA A 317 -58.16 11.05 -18.43
C ALA A 317 -59.17 10.77 -19.57
N HIS A 318 -60.05 9.81 -19.42
CA HIS A 318 -61.28 9.72 -20.20
C HIS A 318 -62.45 10.24 -19.35
N HIS A 319 -63.10 11.27 -19.89
CA HIS A 319 -64.48 11.65 -19.57
C HIS A 319 -65.40 10.63 -20.18
N GLU A 320 -66.44 10.24 -19.42
CA GLU A 320 -67.82 10.10 -19.92
C GLU A 320 -68.80 9.90 -18.75
N HIS A 321 -69.88 10.76 -18.80
CA HIS A 321 -71.18 10.73 -18.17
C HIS A 321 -71.32 10.81 -16.65
#